data_c9d7ef608cc2d4c9745ab9befdcfe179
#
_entry.id   c9d7ef608cc2d4c9745ab9befdcfe179
#
_cell.length_a   1.000
_cell.length_b   1.000
_cell.length_c   1.000
_cell.angle_alpha   90.00
_cell.angle_beta   90.00
_cell.angle_gamma   90.00
#
_symmetry.space_group_name_H-M   'P 1'
#
loop_
_entity.id
_entity.type
_entity.pdbx_description
1 polymer ?
#
loop_
_entity_poly.entity_id
_entity_poly.type
_entity_poly.pdbx_seq_one_letter_code
_entity_poly.pdbx_strand_id
1 'polypeptide(L)'
;MKIAVCLYGQAGGTVKTDKGIKDISPADSYNNYKDVLFKDLDVDFFIHSWSEDYKDELLELYEPKKYIIEGQRDFSGYSLKDYSLDHINTYKSIFTSTMADKNGVIIDLNNDVKNFLTEQYIFNTHSRWFSTSRSIGLMVEYAKSKNIEYDWV
;
A
#
# COMPACT_ATOMS: atom_id res chain seq x y z
N MET A 1 15.49 11.55 -19.51
CA MET A 1 14.36 10.63 -19.20
C MET A 1 13.72 11.13 -17.93
N LYS A 2 12.44 11.48 -18.01
CA LYS A 2 11.67 12.00 -16.87
C LYS A 2 10.72 10.92 -16.34
N ILE A 3 10.81 10.63 -15.06
CA ILE A 3 10.08 9.52 -14.44
C ILE A 3 9.10 10.05 -13.40
N ALA A 4 7.87 9.53 -13.41
CA ALA A 4 6.93 9.73 -12.32
C ALA A 4 6.96 8.51 -11.38
N VAL A 5 7.13 8.74 -10.09
CA VAL A 5 7.03 7.70 -9.07
C VAL A 5 5.80 7.96 -8.20
N CYS A 6 4.82 7.07 -8.31
CA CYS A 6 3.58 7.13 -7.58
C CYS A 6 3.67 6.22 -6.32
N LEU A 7 3.91 6.82 -5.17
CA LEU A 7 3.94 6.12 -3.88
C LEU A 7 2.54 6.06 -3.27
N TYR A 8 2.18 4.91 -2.69
CA TYR A 8 0.85 4.73 -2.11
C TYR A 8 0.83 3.78 -0.92
N GLY A 9 -0.16 3.95 -0.04
CA GLY A 9 -0.41 3.09 1.10
C GLY A 9 0.18 3.58 2.41
N GLN A 10 0.55 2.66 3.28
CA GLN A 10 1.24 2.98 4.52
C GLN A 10 2.73 3.17 4.28
N ALA A 11 3.28 4.28 4.78
CA ALA A 11 4.68 4.62 4.61
C ALA A 11 5.54 4.26 5.84
N GLY A 12 4.92 4.01 6.97
CA GLY A 12 5.59 3.67 8.22
C GLY A 12 4.65 3.00 9.21
N GLY A 13 5.14 2.66 10.37
CA GLY A 13 4.38 2.03 11.44
C GLY A 13 5.18 1.01 12.22
N THR A 14 4.49 0.24 13.05
CA THR A 14 5.10 -0.78 13.89
C THR A 14 4.88 -2.18 13.33
N VAL A 15 5.94 -2.96 13.27
CA VAL A 15 5.89 -4.38 12.87
C VAL A 15 6.33 -5.25 14.03
N LYS A 16 5.51 -6.26 14.33
CA LYS A 16 5.85 -7.29 15.30
C LYS A 16 6.74 -8.34 14.63
N THR A 17 7.96 -8.50 15.14
CA THR A 17 8.92 -9.50 14.67
C THR A 17 9.16 -10.53 15.78
N ASP A 18 9.88 -11.61 15.46
CA ASP A 18 10.37 -12.59 16.43
C ASP A 18 11.30 -12.00 17.49
N LYS A 19 11.91 -10.84 17.21
CA LYS A 19 12.79 -10.07 18.09
C LYS A 19 12.11 -8.95 18.87
N GLY A 20 10.79 -8.81 18.71
CA GLY A 20 9.97 -7.77 19.35
C GLY A 20 9.27 -6.84 18.36
N ILE A 21 8.87 -5.68 18.85
CA ILE A 21 8.23 -4.64 18.03
C ILE A 21 9.34 -3.78 17.40
N LYS A 22 9.29 -3.61 16.09
CA LYS A 22 10.18 -2.72 15.34
C LYS A 22 9.36 -1.62 14.69
N ASP A 23 9.78 -0.38 14.87
CA ASP A 23 9.27 0.75 14.10
C ASP A 23 9.92 0.77 12.73
N ILE A 24 9.11 1.01 11.71
CA ILE A 24 9.54 1.19 10.31
C ILE A 24 9.27 2.65 9.96
N SER A 25 10.34 3.37 9.62
CA SER A 25 10.26 4.75 9.16
C SER A 25 10.26 4.81 7.62
N PRO A 26 9.63 5.83 7.02
CA PRO A 26 9.77 6.12 5.59
C PRO A 26 11.22 6.24 5.14
N ALA A 27 12.11 6.74 6.00
CA ALA A 27 13.54 6.86 5.72
C ALA A 27 14.21 5.52 5.44
N ASP A 28 13.78 4.42 6.07
CA ASP A 28 14.34 3.09 5.83
C ASP A 28 14.18 2.68 4.36
N SER A 29 13.00 2.93 3.80
CA SER A 29 12.70 2.64 2.39
C SER A 29 13.38 3.63 1.44
N TYR A 30 13.32 4.92 1.76
CA TYR A 30 13.93 5.97 0.95
C TYR A 30 15.44 5.77 0.78
N ASN A 31 16.15 5.50 1.86
CA ASN A 31 17.60 5.28 1.83
C ASN A 31 18.00 4.05 1.00
N ASN A 32 17.16 3.00 1.01
CA ASN A 32 17.38 1.83 0.16
C ASN A 32 17.19 2.12 -1.34
N TYR A 33 16.27 3.02 -1.71
CA TYR A 33 15.95 3.30 -3.11
C TYR A 33 16.75 4.46 -3.70
N LYS A 34 17.12 5.45 -2.86
CA LYS A 34 17.81 6.67 -3.30
C LYS A 34 19.03 6.39 -4.14
N ASP A 35 19.91 5.54 -3.67
CA ASP A 35 21.19 5.29 -4.32
C ASP A 35 21.13 4.23 -5.43
N VAL A 36 20.06 3.41 -5.45
CA VAL A 36 19.92 2.29 -6.38
C VAL A 36 18.96 2.62 -7.52
N LEU A 37 17.78 3.18 -7.20
CA LEU A 37 16.72 3.39 -8.20
C LEU A 37 16.64 4.83 -8.69
N PHE A 38 16.99 5.83 -7.86
CA PHE A 38 16.76 7.23 -8.19
C PHE A 38 18.03 8.00 -8.54
N LYS A 39 19.19 7.36 -8.37
CA LYS A 39 20.47 7.97 -8.70
C LYS A 39 20.52 8.30 -10.20
N ASP A 40 20.90 9.53 -10.49
CA ASP A 40 21.08 10.06 -11.85
C ASP A 40 19.78 10.09 -12.72
N LEU A 41 18.61 9.97 -12.08
CA LEU A 41 17.31 10.06 -12.74
C LEU A 41 16.58 11.38 -12.42
N ASP A 42 15.88 11.93 -13.40
CA ASP A 42 14.94 13.05 -13.21
C ASP A 42 13.60 12.48 -12.74
N VAL A 43 13.37 12.48 -11.43
CA VAL A 43 12.22 11.83 -10.79
C VAL A 43 11.30 12.86 -10.14
N ASP A 44 10.01 12.80 -10.48
CA ASP A 44 8.95 13.50 -9.77
C ASP A 44 8.13 12.51 -8.91
N PHE A 45 7.98 12.81 -7.62
CA PHE A 45 7.21 11.97 -6.70
C PHE A 45 5.77 12.46 -6.55
N PHE A 46 4.85 11.50 -6.45
CA PHE A 46 3.42 11.69 -6.17
C PHE A 46 3.01 10.74 -5.06
N ILE A 47 2.46 11.27 -3.97
CA ILE A 47 2.21 10.48 -2.77
C ILE A 47 0.74 10.49 -2.39
N HIS A 48 0.17 9.31 -2.21
CA HIS A 48 -1.03 9.13 -1.41
C HIS A 48 -0.70 8.18 -0.24
N SER A 49 -0.79 8.67 0.99
CA SER A 49 -0.46 7.86 2.16
C SER A 49 -1.52 7.94 3.24
N TRP A 50 -1.72 6.81 3.94
CA TRP A 50 -2.54 6.71 5.14
C TRP A 50 -1.77 7.07 6.43
N SER A 51 -0.49 7.41 6.33
CA SER A 51 0.41 7.61 7.47
C SER A 51 0.53 9.09 7.81
N GLU A 52 -0.50 9.67 8.45
CA GLU A 52 -0.49 11.08 8.87
C GLU A 52 0.66 11.42 9.80
N ASP A 53 1.00 10.50 10.71
CA ASP A 53 2.10 10.68 11.67
C ASP A 53 3.47 10.84 11.01
N TYR A 54 3.62 10.39 9.77
CA TYR A 54 4.87 10.47 9.00
C TYR A 54 4.82 11.53 7.90
N LYS A 55 3.84 12.43 7.94
CA LYS A 55 3.64 13.42 6.89
C LYS A 55 4.87 14.28 6.65
N ASP A 56 5.39 14.89 7.70
CA ASP A 56 6.52 15.83 7.57
C ASP A 56 7.77 15.10 7.07
N GLU A 57 8.04 13.89 7.57
CA GLU A 57 9.14 13.05 7.12
C GLU A 57 9.02 12.67 5.64
N LEU A 58 7.80 12.30 5.18
CA LEU A 58 7.53 11.99 3.77
C LEU A 58 7.78 13.20 2.86
N LEU A 59 7.35 14.38 3.29
CA LEU A 59 7.53 15.61 2.51
C LEU A 59 9.00 16.02 2.43
N GLU A 60 9.74 15.87 3.52
CA GLU A 60 11.17 16.19 3.57
C GLU A 60 12.01 15.23 2.70
N LEU A 61 11.72 13.91 2.79
CA LEU A 61 12.49 12.89 2.07
C LEU A 61 12.25 12.90 0.56
N TYR A 62 10.98 12.98 0.15
CA TYR A 62 10.60 12.78 -1.25
C TYR A 62 10.34 14.08 -2.02
N GLU A 63 10.16 15.22 -1.35
CA GLU A 63 9.82 16.51 -1.98
C GLU A 63 8.74 16.39 -3.09
N PRO A 64 7.57 15.77 -2.78
CA PRO A 64 6.62 15.36 -3.81
C PRO A 64 6.01 16.57 -4.53
N LYS A 65 5.77 16.44 -5.82
CA LYS A 65 5.11 17.46 -6.65
C LYS A 65 3.64 17.66 -6.27
N LYS A 66 2.98 16.57 -5.91
CA LYS A 66 1.63 16.56 -5.30
C LYS A 66 1.51 15.42 -4.31
N TYR A 67 0.71 15.63 -3.27
CA TYR A 67 0.45 14.61 -2.27
C TYR A 67 -0.93 14.75 -1.65
N ILE A 68 -1.43 13.64 -1.12
CA ILE A 68 -2.53 13.53 -0.16
C ILE A 68 -2.04 12.59 0.93
N ILE A 69 -1.99 13.07 2.16
CA ILE A 69 -1.65 12.27 3.34
C ILE A 69 -2.79 12.44 4.32
N GLU A 70 -3.52 11.37 4.56
CA GLU A 70 -4.76 11.37 5.32
C GLU A 70 -4.86 10.10 6.19
N GLY A 71 -5.74 10.11 7.21
CA GLY A 71 -6.03 8.93 8.01
C GLY A 71 -6.61 7.79 7.17
N GLN A 72 -6.38 6.55 7.62
CA GLN A 72 -6.91 5.36 6.95
C GLN A 72 -8.43 5.46 6.86
N ARG A 73 -8.98 5.39 5.65
CA ARG A 73 -10.42 5.33 5.43
C ARG A 73 -10.96 3.97 5.82
N ASP A 74 -12.19 3.98 6.30
CA ASP A 74 -12.92 2.76 6.56
C ASP A 74 -13.45 2.16 5.24
N PHE A 75 -13.00 0.95 4.94
CA PHE A 75 -13.46 0.12 3.83
C PHE A 75 -14.28 -1.09 4.30
N SER A 76 -14.71 -1.13 5.55
CA SER A 76 -15.52 -2.23 6.10
C SER A 76 -16.92 -2.32 5.48
N GLY A 77 -17.39 -1.24 4.86
CA GLY A 77 -18.65 -1.21 4.11
C GLY A 77 -18.63 -2.05 2.82
N TYR A 78 -17.45 -2.40 2.31
CA TYR A 78 -17.28 -3.36 1.22
C TYR A 78 -17.34 -4.77 1.79
N SER A 79 -18.55 -5.23 2.06
CA SER A 79 -18.77 -6.54 2.68
C SER A 79 -18.69 -7.65 1.64
N LEU A 80 -18.56 -8.89 2.12
CA LEU A 80 -18.67 -10.09 1.30
C LEU A 80 -19.94 -10.14 0.44
N LYS A 81 -20.98 -9.36 0.78
CA LYS A 81 -22.24 -9.27 0.04
C LYS A 81 -22.08 -8.65 -1.36
N ASP A 82 -21.04 -7.86 -1.56
CA ASP A 82 -20.76 -7.17 -2.83
C ASP A 82 -19.97 -8.05 -3.80
N TYR A 83 -19.59 -9.25 -3.37
CA TYR A 83 -18.81 -10.21 -4.15
C TYR A 83 -19.64 -11.44 -4.50
N SER A 84 -19.39 -12.01 -5.68
CA SER A 84 -20.00 -13.30 -6.04
C SER A 84 -19.53 -14.40 -5.10
N LEU A 85 -20.35 -15.43 -4.94
CA LEU A 85 -19.99 -16.60 -4.12
C LEU A 85 -18.66 -17.24 -4.54
N ASP A 86 -18.37 -17.23 -5.83
CA ASP A 86 -17.10 -17.76 -6.38
C ASP A 86 -15.89 -16.95 -5.91
N HIS A 87 -15.99 -15.61 -5.89
CA HIS A 87 -14.94 -14.76 -5.34
C HIS A 87 -14.74 -15.01 -3.85
N ILE A 88 -15.82 -15.11 -3.08
CA ILE A 88 -15.75 -15.41 -1.64
C ILE A 88 -15.06 -16.75 -1.39
N ASN A 89 -15.43 -17.78 -2.15
CA ASN A 89 -14.83 -19.10 -2.04
C ASN A 89 -13.35 -19.08 -2.44
N THR A 90 -12.98 -18.30 -3.46
CA THR A 90 -11.59 -18.11 -3.86
C THR A 90 -10.77 -17.47 -2.74
N TYR A 91 -11.25 -16.40 -2.11
CA TYR A 91 -10.57 -15.77 -0.98
C TYR A 91 -10.41 -16.74 0.21
N LYS A 92 -11.47 -17.47 0.56
CA LYS A 92 -11.42 -18.47 1.63
C LYS A 92 -10.41 -19.59 1.32
N SER A 93 -10.31 -20.01 0.06
CA SER A 93 -9.34 -21.05 -0.35
C SER A 93 -7.90 -20.57 -0.26
N ILE A 94 -7.63 -19.29 -0.55
CA ILE A 94 -6.29 -18.70 -0.41
C ILE A 94 -5.80 -18.85 1.03
N PHE A 95 -6.63 -18.48 2.01
CA PHE A 95 -6.25 -18.59 3.42
C PHE A 95 -6.08 -20.05 3.87
N THR A 96 -6.88 -20.96 3.35
CA THR A 96 -6.76 -22.40 3.67
C THR A 96 -5.51 -23.01 3.08
N SER A 97 -5.11 -22.59 1.87
CA SER A 97 -3.96 -23.16 1.16
C SER A 97 -2.61 -22.57 1.55
N THR A 98 -2.60 -21.38 2.13
CA THR A 98 -1.36 -20.63 2.41
C THR A 98 -0.98 -20.58 3.88
N MET A 99 -1.91 -20.87 4.81
CA MET A 99 -1.61 -20.89 6.23
C MET A 99 -1.13 -22.26 6.67
N ALA A 100 0.18 -22.40 6.69
CA ALA A 100 0.86 -23.49 7.38
C ALA A 100 1.56 -22.91 8.63
N ASP A 101 1.67 -23.74 9.67
CA ASP A 101 2.53 -23.41 10.81
C ASP A 101 4.01 -23.45 10.37
N LYS A 102 4.91 -23.06 11.27
CA LYS A 102 6.36 -23.10 11.02
C LYS A 102 6.94 -24.48 10.67
N ASN A 103 6.16 -25.55 10.81
CA ASN A 103 6.53 -26.92 10.48
C ASN A 103 5.88 -27.38 9.15
N GLY A 104 5.16 -26.49 8.46
CA GLY A 104 4.45 -26.80 7.21
C GLY A 104 3.12 -27.51 7.41
N VAL A 105 2.61 -27.60 8.65
CA VAL A 105 1.30 -28.19 8.94
C VAL A 105 0.22 -27.18 8.57
N ILE A 106 -0.72 -27.58 7.70
CA ILE A 106 -1.85 -26.75 7.32
C ILE A 106 -2.73 -26.50 8.54
N ILE A 107 -2.88 -25.23 8.90
CA ILE A 107 -3.75 -24.84 10.02
C ILE A 107 -5.19 -24.89 9.50
N ASP A 108 -5.98 -25.80 10.05
CA ASP A 108 -7.42 -25.83 9.78
C ASP A 108 -8.10 -24.72 10.58
N LEU A 109 -8.39 -23.63 9.88
CA LEU A 109 -9.07 -22.48 10.47
C LEU A 109 -10.57 -22.74 10.54
N ASN A 110 -11.17 -22.44 11.69
CA ASN A 110 -12.63 -22.44 11.78
C ASN A 110 -13.24 -21.35 10.89
N ASN A 111 -14.55 -21.46 10.61
CA ASN A 111 -15.23 -20.56 9.69
C ASN A 111 -15.21 -19.09 10.14
N ASP A 112 -15.18 -18.80 11.42
CA ASP A 112 -15.16 -17.44 11.95
C ASP A 112 -13.81 -16.77 11.63
N VAL A 113 -12.71 -17.50 11.82
CA VAL A 113 -11.36 -17.03 11.46
C VAL A 113 -11.21 -16.86 9.97
N LYS A 114 -11.73 -17.80 9.16
CA LYS A 114 -11.74 -17.67 7.68
C LYS A 114 -12.52 -16.46 7.22
N ASN A 115 -13.68 -16.18 7.81
CA ASN A 115 -14.48 -15.02 7.50
C ASN A 115 -13.75 -13.72 7.87
N PHE A 116 -13.20 -13.63 9.08
CA PHE A 116 -12.41 -12.48 9.53
C PHE A 116 -11.22 -12.18 8.60
N LEU A 117 -10.43 -13.19 8.26
CA LEU A 117 -9.29 -13.04 7.36
C LEU A 117 -9.71 -12.62 5.95
N THR A 118 -10.86 -13.12 5.48
CA THR A 118 -11.41 -12.74 4.18
C THR A 118 -11.86 -11.27 4.17
N GLU A 119 -12.54 -10.82 5.20
CA GLU A 119 -12.94 -9.41 5.36
C GLU A 119 -11.73 -8.49 5.44
N GLN A 120 -10.72 -8.87 6.22
CA GLN A 120 -9.46 -8.12 6.30
C GLN A 120 -8.73 -8.04 4.95
N TYR A 121 -8.73 -9.13 4.19
CA TYR A 121 -8.14 -9.16 2.86
C TYR A 121 -8.88 -8.23 1.88
N ILE A 122 -10.21 -8.25 1.91
CA ILE A 122 -11.05 -7.36 1.10
C ILE A 122 -10.79 -5.90 1.46
N PHE A 123 -10.80 -5.59 2.77
CA PHE A 123 -10.45 -4.25 3.26
C PHE A 123 -9.09 -3.78 2.74
N ASN A 124 -8.06 -4.60 2.90
CA ASN A 124 -6.70 -4.27 2.45
C ASN A 124 -6.63 -4.07 0.93
N THR A 125 -7.36 -4.88 0.17
CA THR A 125 -7.41 -4.77 -1.29
C THR A 125 -8.05 -3.45 -1.73
N HIS A 126 -9.20 -3.08 -1.15
CA HIS A 126 -9.84 -1.80 -1.45
C HIS A 126 -8.99 -0.61 -1.03
N SER A 127 -8.43 -0.66 0.16
CA SER A 127 -7.51 0.37 0.66
C SER A 127 -6.34 0.59 -0.29
N ARG A 128 -5.73 -0.51 -0.75
CA ARG A 128 -4.60 -0.47 -1.70
C ARG A 128 -5.02 0.13 -3.04
N TRP A 129 -6.11 -0.36 -3.64
CA TRP A 129 -6.57 0.14 -4.94
C TRP A 129 -6.97 1.60 -4.90
N PHE A 130 -7.66 2.02 -3.84
CA PHE A 130 -8.01 3.42 -3.65
C PHE A 130 -6.75 4.28 -3.59
N SER A 131 -5.79 3.92 -2.74
CA SER A 131 -4.55 4.67 -2.55
C SER A 131 -3.72 4.75 -3.84
N THR A 132 -3.61 3.63 -4.58
CA THR A 132 -2.95 3.59 -5.90
C THR A 132 -3.61 4.55 -6.89
N SER A 133 -4.95 4.48 -7.00
CA SER A 133 -5.73 5.35 -7.90
C SER A 133 -5.54 6.83 -7.57
N ARG A 134 -5.47 7.18 -6.28
CA ARG A 134 -5.25 8.56 -5.84
C ARG A 134 -3.85 9.06 -6.20
N SER A 135 -2.79 8.30 -5.95
CA SER A 135 -1.42 8.72 -6.30
C SER A 135 -1.23 8.91 -7.80
N ILE A 136 -1.77 8.01 -8.62
CA ILE A 136 -1.77 8.14 -10.09
C ILE A 136 -2.60 9.37 -10.53
N GLY A 137 -3.77 9.60 -9.91
CA GLY A 137 -4.60 10.78 -10.18
C GLY A 137 -3.85 12.08 -9.96
N LEU A 138 -3.10 12.18 -8.86
CA LEU A 138 -2.25 13.36 -8.55
C LEU A 138 -1.20 13.60 -9.63
N MET A 139 -0.57 12.54 -10.12
CA MET A 139 0.41 12.60 -11.21
C MET A 139 -0.24 13.10 -12.50
N VAL A 140 -1.38 12.52 -12.90
CA VAL A 140 -2.09 12.91 -14.12
C VAL A 140 -2.54 14.38 -14.08
N GLU A 141 -3.07 14.83 -12.94
CA GLU A 141 -3.45 16.24 -12.75
C GLU A 141 -2.26 17.17 -12.86
N TYR A 142 -1.14 16.83 -12.24
CA TYR A 142 0.08 17.63 -12.30
C TYR A 142 0.64 17.68 -13.72
N ALA A 143 0.77 16.54 -14.39
CA ALA A 143 1.26 16.44 -15.76
C ALA A 143 0.44 17.32 -16.70
N LYS A 144 -0.90 17.24 -16.62
CA LYS A 144 -1.80 18.10 -17.41
C LYS A 144 -1.62 19.58 -17.09
N SER A 145 -1.52 19.95 -15.81
CA SER A 145 -1.41 21.36 -15.39
C SER A 145 -0.10 22.02 -15.81
N LYS A 146 0.96 21.23 -15.99
CA LYS A 146 2.31 21.69 -16.35
C LYS A 146 2.69 21.39 -17.78
N ASN A 147 1.82 20.70 -18.53
CA ASN A 147 2.09 20.20 -19.87
C ASN A 147 3.38 19.37 -19.93
N ILE A 148 3.52 18.43 -18.97
CA ILE A 148 4.64 17.51 -18.85
C ILE A 148 4.20 16.14 -19.36
N GLU A 149 5.08 15.47 -20.08
CA GLU A 149 4.98 14.07 -20.43
C GLU A 149 6.06 13.29 -19.68
N TYR A 150 5.67 12.18 -19.06
CA TYR A 150 6.59 11.29 -18.38
C TYR A 150 6.92 10.12 -19.28
N ASP A 151 8.21 9.80 -19.38
CA ASP A 151 8.69 8.64 -20.13
C ASP A 151 8.28 7.32 -19.46
N TRP A 152 8.18 7.34 -18.10
CA TRP A 152 7.79 6.18 -17.28
C TRP A 152 6.97 6.59 -16.05
N VAL A 153 6.05 5.68 -15.64
CA VAL A 153 5.23 5.79 -14.42
C VAL A 153 5.31 4.50 -13.63
#